data_186e9edc9242db88079a1026df8644d2
#
_entry.id   186e9edc9242db88079a1026df8644d2
#
_cell.length_a   1.000
_cell.length_b   1.000
_cell.length_c   1.000
_cell.angle_alpha   90.00
_cell.angle_beta   90.00
_cell.angle_gamma   90.00
#
_symmetry.space_group_name_H-M   'P 1'
#
loop_
_entity.id
_entity.type
_entity.pdbx_description
1 polymer ?
#
loop_
_entity_poly.entity_id
_entity_poly.type
_entity_poly.pdbx_seq_one_letter_code
_entity_poly.pdbx_strand_id
1 'polypeptide(L)'
;MLPSLFISHGSPMLALTPGPAHDFLREFGATLSPKAIVVVSAHWASERLLVSTSERPETIHDFGGFPRALFECQYPAPGDPELALKLARKLNAVPVERGLDHGAWVPLSLRFPDADV
;
A
#
# COMPACT_ATOMS: atom_id res chain seq x y z
N MET A 1 -15.15 9.90 -11.39
CA MET A 1 -15.18 8.77 -10.42
C MET A 1 -13.83 8.06 -10.46
N LEU A 2 -13.26 7.78 -9.31
CA LEU A 2 -12.02 7.01 -9.21
C LEU A 2 -12.35 5.50 -9.22
N PRO A 3 -11.53 4.68 -9.87
CA PRO A 3 -11.80 3.25 -10.00
C PRO A 3 -11.46 2.47 -8.73
N SER A 4 -12.07 1.28 -8.60
CA SER A 4 -11.55 0.22 -7.75
C SER A 4 -10.67 -0.68 -8.60
N LEU A 5 -9.51 -1.05 -8.08
CA LEU A 5 -8.50 -1.79 -8.82
C LEU A 5 -8.11 -3.08 -8.09
N PHE A 6 -7.92 -4.14 -8.84
CA PHE A 6 -7.25 -5.34 -8.35
C PHE A 6 -5.87 -5.40 -9.00
N ILE A 7 -4.82 -5.35 -8.17
CA ILE A 7 -3.44 -5.26 -8.63
C ILE A 7 -2.63 -6.43 -8.06
N SER A 8 -1.94 -7.17 -8.94
CA SER A 8 -0.94 -8.13 -8.50
C SER A 8 0.36 -7.39 -8.16
N HIS A 9 0.87 -7.58 -6.93
CA HIS A 9 2.16 -7.01 -6.54
C HIS A 9 3.35 -7.89 -6.99
N GLY A 10 3.10 -9.12 -7.43
CA GLY A 10 4.14 -10.07 -7.83
C GLY A 10 5.14 -10.35 -6.70
N SER A 11 6.41 -10.52 -7.06
CA SER A 11 7.50 -10.58 -6.09
C SER A 11 7.78 -9.18 -5.50
N PRO A 12 8.24 -9.09 -4.23
CA PRO A 12 8.73 -7.82 -3.67
C PRO A 12 9.80 -7.14 -4.52
N MET A 13 10.57 -7.91 -5.30
CA MET A 13 11.57 -7.39 -6.25
C MET A 13 10.98 -6.53 -7.36
N LEU A 14 9.66 -6.56 -7.56
CA LEU A 14 8.98 -5.70 -8.53
C LEU A 14 9.31 -4.22 -8.30
N ALA A 15 9.51 -3.81 -7.06
CA ALA A 15 9.90 -2.44 -6.71
C ALA A 15 11.21 -1.99 -7.37
N LEU A 16 12.15 -2.93 -7.61
CA LEU A 16 13.50 -2.65 -8.11
C LEU A 16 13.78 -3.23 -9.50
N THR A 17 12.93 -4.12 -10.01
CA THR A 17 13.19 -4.85 -11.24
C THR A 17 12.46 -4.21 -12.41
N PRO A 18 13.18 -3.54 -13.34
CA PRO A 18 12.58 -3.04 -14.57
C PRO A 18 11.96 -4.17 -15.39
N GLY A 19 10.88 -3.86 -16.10
CA GLY A 19 10.20 -4.82 -16.95
C GLY A 19 8.76 -4.41 -17.21
N PRO A 20 8.00 -5.20 -18.02
CA PRO A 20 6.64 -4.82 -18.42
C PRO A 20 5.69 -4.54 -17.26
N ALA A 21 5.72 -5.37 -16.21
CA ALA A 21 4.84 -5.17 -15.04
C ALA A 21 5.20 -3.92 -14.24
N HIS A 22 6.49 -3.69 -14.02
CA HIS A 22 6.99 -2.49 -13.34
C HIS A 22 6.61 -1.22 -14.13
N ASP A 23 6.86 -1.22 -15.42
CA ASP A 23 6.58 -0.08 -16.28
C ASP A 23 5.08 0.18 -16.39
N PHE A 24 4.27 -0.88 -16.51
CA PHE A 24 2.82 -0.78 -16.51
C PHE A 24 2.29 -0.11 -15.23
N LEU A 25 2.77 -0.52 -14.06
CA LEU A 25 2.34 0.09 -12.80
C LEU A 25 2.72 1.56 -12.71
N ARG A 26 3.89 1.93 -13.20
CA ARG A 26 4.31 3.34 -13.21
C ARG A 26 3.45 4.20 -14.13
N GLU A 27 3.02 3.68 -15.25
CA GLU A 27 2.29 4.40 -16.29
C GLU A 27 0.77 4.29 -16.14
N PHE A 28 0.29 3.20 -15.54
CA PHE A 28 -1.13 2.91 -15.44
C PHE A 28 -1.89 4.05 -14.76
N GLY A 29 -2.94 4.50 -15.44
CA GLY A 29 -3.81 5.53 -14.88
C GLY A 29 -3.08 6.83 -14.55
N ALA A 30 -2.14 7.27 -15.40
CA ALA A 30 -1.35 8.49 -15.19
C ALA A 30 -2.22 9.74 -14.90
N THR A 31 -3.48 9.71 -15.31
CA THR A 31 -4.48 10.77 -15.05
C THR A 31 -5.19 10.63 -13.70
N LEU A 32 -4.97 9.54 -12.96
CA LEU A 32 -5.59 9.34 -11.65
C LEU A 32 -4.87 10.14 -10.58
N SER A 33 -5.60 10.99 -9.89
CA SER A 33 -5.10 11.80 -8.77
C SER A 33 -6.00 11.61 -7.55
N PRO A 34 -5.92 10.47 -6.86
CA PRO A 34 -6.70 10.25 -5.66
C PRO A 34 -6.22 11.15 -4.51
N LYS A 35 -7.15 11.63 -3.69
CA LYS A 35 -6.81 12.35 -2.46
C LYS A 35 -6.33 11.40 -1.36
N ALA A 36 -6.84 10.18 -1.37
CA ALA A 36 -6.43 9.10 -0.47
C ALA A 36 -6.67 7.76 -1.16
N ILE A 37 -5.98 6.73 -0.70
CA ILE A 37 -6.08 5.37 -1.23
C ILE A 37 -6.46 4.43 -0.09
N VAL A 38 -7.51 3.66 -0.29
CA VAL A 38 -7.85 2.54 0.59
C VAL A 38 -7.28 1.28 -0.04
N VAL A 39 -6.36 0.63 0.65
CA VAL A 39 -5.71 -0.59 0.16
C VAL A 39 -6.06 -1.79 1.03
N VAL A 40 -6.33 -2.92 0.38
CA VAL A 40 -6.52 -4.21 1.04
C VAL A 40 -5.37 -5.11 0.61
N SER A 41 -4.50 -5.45 1.56
CA SER A 41 -3.35 -6.32 1.29
C SER A 41 -3.67 -7.78 1.58
N ALA A 42 -3.31 -8.67 0.66
CA ALA A 42 -3.39 -10.12 0.87
C ALA A 42 -2.43 -10.63 1.95
N HIS A 43 -1.46 -9.81 2.37
CA HIS A 43 -0.47 -10.15 3.40
C HIS A 43 -0.87 -9.68 4.80
N TRP A 44 -2.02 -9.05 4.93
CA TRP A 44 -2.59 -8.67 6.22
C TRP A 44 -3.80 -9.56 6.54
N ALA A 45 -3.53 -10.70 7.14
CA ALA A 45 -4.56 -11.64 7.59
C ALA A 45 -4.85 -11.44 9.09
N SER A 46 -6.11 -11.45 9.47
CA SER A 46 -6.56 -11.31 10.85
C SER A 46 -7.92 -11.99 11.03
N GLU A 47 -8.24 -12.37 12.27
CA GLU A 47 -9.53 -12.97 12.61
C GLU A 47 -10.70 -11.96 12.55
N ARG A 48 -10.38 -10.70 12.73
CA ARG A 48 -11.34 -9.59 12.71
C ARG A 48 -10.98 -8.61 11.60
N LEU A 49 -11.97 -7.89 11.11
CA LEU A 49 -11.72 -6.80 10.16
C LEU A 49 -11.01 -5.65 10.90
N LEU A 50 -9.83 -5.27 10.41
CA LEU A 50 -9.00 -4.21 10.97
C LEU A 50 -8.82 -3.09 9.95
N VAL A 51 -8.67 -1.86 10.44
CA VAL A 51 -8.32 -0.71 9.61
C VAL A 51 -7.15 0.02 10.27
N SER A 52 -6.09 0.28 9.51
CA SER A 52 -4.95 1.05 10.01
C SER A 52 -5.30 2.52 10.14
N THR A 53 -5.03 3.07 11.32
CA THR A 53 -5.22 4.48 11.64
C THR A 53 -3.90 5.22 11.83
N SER A 54 -2.79 4.62 11.42
CA SER A 54 -1.47 5.24 11.55
C SER A 54 -1.40 6.54 10.75
N GLU A 55 -0.95 7.60 11.40
CA GLU A 55 -0.69 8.88 10.73
C GLU A 55 0.56 8.81 9.84
N ARG A 56 1.54 8.01 10.25
CA ARG A 56 2.80 7.78 9.53
C ARG A 56 3.09 6.27 9.50
N PRO A 57 2.38 5.52 8.65
CA PRO A 57 2.59 4.09 8.58
C PRO A 57 4.01 3.77 8.14
N GLU A 58 4.67 2.87 8.88
CA GLU A 58 6.00 2.40 8.52
C GLU A 58 5.95 1.52 7.27
N THR A 59 7.07 1.45 6.55
CA THR A 59 7.25 0.49 5.46
C THR A 59 7.65 -0.84 6.08
N ILE A 60 6.79 -1.86 5.99
CA ILE A 60 7.05 -3.18 6.55
C ILE A 60 7.75 -4.05 5.51
N HIS A 61 8.93 -4.57 5.86
CA HIS A 61 9.71 -5.47 5.02
C HIS A 61 9.45 -6.92 5.47
N ASP A 62 8.24 -7.42 5.18
CA ASP A 62 7.72 -8.71 5.61
C ASP A 62 8.16 -9.86 4.67
N PHE A 63 9.44 -9.91 4.35
CA PHE A 63 10.05 -10.91 3.47
C PHE A 63 11.50 -11.17 3.89
N GLY A 64 12.06 -12.27 3.39
CA GLY A 64 13.46 -12.63 3.62
C GLY A 64 14.11 -13.18 2.36
N GLY A 65 15.45 -13.28 2.35
CA GLY A 65 16.19 -13.86 1.24
C GLY A 65 16.32 -12.96 0.00
N PHE A 66 16.08 -11.66 0.14
CA PHE A 66 16.19 -10.68 -0.94
C PHE A 66 17.44 -9.80 -0.77
N PRO A 67 17.91 -9.12 -1.84
CA PRO A 67 19.02 -8.19 -1.77
C PRO A 67 18.78 -7.06 -0.76
N ARG A 68 19.87 -6.57 -0.17
CA ARG A 68 19.83 -5.47 0.79
C ARG A 68 19.09 -4.23 0.27
N ALA A 69 19.28 -3.91 -1.01
CA ALA A 69 18.63 -2.76 -1.63
C ALA A 69 17.11 -2.77 -1.46
N LEU A 70 16.46 -3.95 -1.44
CA LEU A 70 15.04 -4.07 -1.23
C LEU A 70 14.62 -3.69 0.20
N PHE A 71 15.44 -4.07 1.20
CA PHE A 71 15.20 -3.70 2.60
C PHE A 71 15.45 -2.22 2.88
N GLU A 72 16.16 -1.54 2.01
CA GLU A 72 16.40 -0.10 2.08
C GLU A 72 15.29 0.72 1.43
N CYS A 73 14.40 0.09 0.66
CA CYS A 73 13.24 0.76 0.09
C CYS A 73 12.31 1.29 1.19
N GLN A 74 11.88 2.53 1.03
CA GLN A 74 10.91 3.18 1.90
C GLN A 74 9.78 3.77 1.08
N TYR A 75 8.56 3.64 1.60
CA TYR A 75 7.39 4.31 1.05
C TYR A 75 6.75 5.16 2.16
N PRO A 76 7.22 6.38 2.36
CA PRO A 76 6.82 7.23 3.47
C PRO A 76 5.50 7.96 3.22
N ALA A 77 4.52 7.27 2.65
CA ALA A 77 3.20 7.83 2.41
C ALA A 77 2.53 8.15 3.75
N PRO A 78 2.00 9.36 3.95
CA PRO A 78 1.22 9.65 5.13
C PRO A 78 -0.10 8.86 5.12
N GLY A 79 -0.59 8.51 6.30
CA GLY A 79 -1.92 7.96 6.49
C GLY A 79 -2.97 9.06 6.60
N ASP A 80 -4.24 8.66 6.56
CA ASP A 80 -5.39 9.52 6.82
C ASP A 80 -6.21 8.94 7.99
N PRO A 81 -5.84 9.25 9.24
CA PRO A 81 -6.51 8.71 10.42
C PRO A 81 -8.01 9.05 10.49
N GLU A 82 -8.39 10.22 10.01
CA GLU A 82 -9.80 10.63 10.00
C GLU A 82 -10.63 9.77 9.07
N LEU A 83 -10.16 9.56 7.84
CA LEU A 83 -10.79 8.66 6.88
C LEU A 83 -10.79 7.23 7.40
N ALA A 84 -9.68 6.77 7.95
CA ALA A 84 -9.56 5.42 8.50
C ALA A 84 -10.57 5.16 9.63
N LEU A 85 -10.75 6.10 10.55
CA LEU A 85 -11.76 5.99 11.61
C LEU A 85 -13.19 5.99 11.07
N LYS A 86 -13.49 6.79 10.07
CA LYS A 86 -14.79 6.76 9.38
C LYS A 86 -15.06 5.41 8.75
N LEU A 87 -14.07 4.84 8.07
CA LEU A 87 -14.16 3.51 7.46
C LEU A 87 -14.35 2.43 8.51
N ALA A 88 -13.56 2.47 9.59
CA ALA A 88 -13.67 1.50 10.68
C ALA A 88 -15.08 1.47 11.26
N ARG A 89 -15.68 2.62 11.53
CA ARG A 89 -17.07 2.71 12.00
C ARG A 89 -18.06 2.16 10.97
N LYS A 90 -17.91 2.53 9.71
CA LYS A 90 -18.81 2.12 8.64
C LYS A 90 -18.78 0.61 8.37
N LEU A 91 -17.60 0.01 8.52
CA LEU A 91 -17.36 -1.41 8.28
C LEU A 91 -17.48 -2.26 9.54
N ASN A 92 -17.74 -1.67 10.69
CA ASN A 92 -17.66 -2.32 11.99
C ASN A 92 -16.31 -3.04 12.20
N ALA A 93 -15.24 -2.35 11.80
CA ALA A 93 -13.86 -2.81 11.90
C ALA A 93 -13.18 -2.23 13.15
N VAL A 94 -12.10 -2.88 13.58
CA VAL A 94 -11.30 -2.41 14.72
C VAL A 94 -10.19 -1.49 14.21
N PRO A 95 -10.09 -0.25 14.70
CA PRO A 95 -8.96 0.62 14.40
C PRO A 95 -7.71 0.14 15.11
N VAL A 96 -6.60 0.07 14.38
CA VAL A 96 -5.29 -0.32 14.90
C VAL A 96 -4.20 0.52 14.26
N GLU A 97 -3.03 0.58 14.88
CA GLU A 97 -1.86 1.13 14.23
C GLU A 97 -1.09 0.01 13.51
N ARG A 98 -0.86 0.18 12.22
CA ARG A 98 -0.10 -0.75 11.40
C ARG A 98 0.54 -0.02 10.23
N GLY A 99 1.75 -0.43 9.88
CA GLY A 99 2.44 0.01 8.67
C GLY A 99 1.90 -0.65 7.39
N LEU A 100 2.56 -0.36 6.29
CA LEU A 100 2.24 -0.90 4.96
C LEU A 100 3.18 -2.08 4.67
N ASP A 101 2.62 -3.27 4.49
CA ASP A 101 3.37 -4.45 4.06
C ASP A 101 3.72 -4.37 2.56
N HIS A 102 4.56 -5.32 2.07
CA HIS A 102 5.02 -5.28 0.68
C HIS A 102 3.90 -5.42 -0.34
N GLY A 103 2.82 -6.09 0.00
CA GLY A 103 1.64 -6.19 -0.88
C GLY A 103 0.98 -4.83 -1.12
N ALA A 104 1.12 -3.91 -0.19
CA ALA A 104 0.66 -2.54 -0.31
C ALA A 104 1.74 -1.62 -0.89
N TRP A 105 2.90 -1.50 -0.22
CA TRP A 105 3.86 -0.46 -0.60
C TRP A 105 4.57 -0.71 -1.93
N VAL A 106 4.77 -1.97 -2.36
CA VAL A 106 5.45 -2.24 -3.63
C VAL A 106 4.70 -1.64 -4.82
N PRO A 107 3.43 -2.01 -5.08
CA PRO A 107 2.70 -1.42 -6.21
C PRO A 107 2.41 0.08 -6.01
N LEU A 108 2.11 0.51 -4.78
CA LEU A 108 1.77 1.90 -4.51
C LEU A 108 2.97 2.84 -4.69
N SER A 109 4.17 2.44 -4.28
CA SER A 109 5.38 3.24 -4.47
C SER A 109 5.71 3.46 -5.95
N LEU A 110 5.37 2.51 -6.81
CA LEU A 110 5.56 2.65 -8.26
C LEU A 110 4.50 3.56 -8.89
N ARG A 111 3.26 3.43 -8.44
CA ARG A 111 2.13 4.11 -9.08
C ARG A 111 1.80 5.46 -8.44
N PHE A 112 1.86 5.54 -7.14
CA PHE A 112 1.45 6.71 -6.37
C PHE A 112 2.54 7.10 -5.36
N PRO A 113 3.70 7.56 -5.83
CA PRO A 113 4.82 7.86 -4.93
C PRO A 113 4.51 8.98 -3.92
N ASP A 114 3.53 9.84 -4.21
CA ASP A 114 3.21 11.04 -3.42
C ASP A 114 1.77 11.04 -2.87
N ALA A 115 1.10 9.89 -2.81
CA ALA A 115 -0.29 9.81 -2.33
C ALA A 115 -0.38 9.54 -0.81
N ASP A 116 -1.52 9.87 -0.23
CA ASP A 116 -1.91 9.47 1.13
C ASP A 116 -2.55 8.06 1.10
N VAL A 117 -2.19 7.22 2.04
CA VAL A 117 -2.62 5.81 2.11
C VAL A 117 -3.17 5.45 3.49
#